data_3a77fba85903114aaa06667f192877de
#
_entry.id   3a77fba85903114aaa06667f192877de
#
_cell.length_a   1.000
_cell.length_b   1.000
_cell.length_c   1.000
_cell.angle_alpha   90.00
_cell.angle_beta   90.00
_cell.angle_gamma   90.00
#
_symmetry.space_group_name_H-M   'P 1'
#
loop_
_entity.id
_entity.type
_entity.pdbx_description
1 polymer ?
#
loop_
_entity_poly.entity_id
_entity_poly.type
_entity_poly.pdbx_seq_one_letter_code
_entity_poly.pdbx_strand_id
1 'polypeptide(L)'
;MTKTKTALVVTLAIAAVWSYRLAAQQAAPPAVPSGGSRFIQPDPIDFNDHSGWTSMFDGSTLKGWDGSSDVWRVENGAITGESSPEKPAGTTYVIWQGGEPKNFELKAEVKLEGAGANSGIQYRSARTTQTQGGPVPNPRFAKWNLKGYQADFDYANRYSGQLYEQGTPRGIIAWRGQMVRTEQGKKPRLLGTLGDPDALKSFIKVGDWNQMHVIARGNTMTHVLNGHAMSIFIDDDPTMAVAQGVIGLQIEGGGNVKVSFRNLWLKNLP
;
A
#
# COMPACT_ATOMS: atom_id res chain seq x y z
N MET A 1 15.89 -84.53 -9.64
CA MET A 1 15.86 -83.18 -10.24
C MET A 1 15.04 -82.25 -9.35
N THR A 2 15.72 -81.57 -8.45
CA THR A 2 15.14 -80.78 -7.37
C THR A 2 15.21 -79.33 -7.82
N LYS A 3 14.07 -78.64 -8.00
CA LYS A 3 14.00 -77.23 -8.31
C LYS A 3 13.93 -76.42 -7.02
N THR A 4 14.99 -75.75 -6.69
CA THR A 4 15.09 -74.76 -5.60
C THR A 4 14.35 -73.49 -5.97
N LYS A 5 13.34 -73.06 -5.20
CA LYS A 5 12.68 -71.80 -5.33
C LYS A 5 13.40 -70.79 -4.43
N THR A 6 14.03 -69.77 -5.06
CA THR A 6 14.64 -68.68 -4.33
C THR A 6 13.55 -67.63 -4.04
N ALA A 7 13.26 -67.42 -2.77
CA ALA A 7 12.36 -66.33 -2.33
C ALA A 7 13.13 -65.04 -2.25
N LEU A 8 12.68 -64.04 -3.01
CA LEU A 8 13.20 -62.68 -2.98
C LEU A 8 12.50 -61.92 -1.86
N VAL A 9 13.20 -61.65 -0.78
CA VAL A 9 12.72 -60.79 0.30
C VAL A 9 12.96 -59.35 -0.13
N VAL A 10 11.89 -58.61 -0.47
CA VAL A 10 11.94 -57.19 -0.72
C VAL A 10 11.78 -56.44 0.61
N THR A 11 12.86 -55.92 1.12
CA THR A 11 12.84 -55.06 2.31
C THR A 11 12.44 -53.64 1.88
N LEU A 12 11.21 -53.25 2.19
CA LEU A 12 10.77 -51.84 2.04
C LEU A 12 11.43 -51.00 3.14
N ALA A 13 12.43 -50.21 2.78
CA ALA A 13 12.95 -49.15 3.61
C ALA A 13 11.98 -47.97 3.56
N ILE A 14 11.19 -47.74 4.60
CA ILE A 14 10.40 -46.57 4.80
C ILE A 14 11.36 -45.44 5.19
N ALA A 15 11.74 -44.61 4.20
CA ALA A 15 12.44 -43.38 4.46
C ALA A 15 11.45 -42.37 5.03
N ALA A 16 11.44 -42.18 6.35
CA ALA A 16 10.73 -41.07 6.99
C ALA A 16 11.40 -39.77 6.60
N VAL A 17 10.80 -39.08 5.64
CA VAL A 17 11.19 -37.71 5.28
C VAL A 17 10.72 -36.80 6.42
N TRP A 18 11.61 -36.51 7.34
CA TRP A 18 11.41 -35.42 8.29
C TRP A 18 11.55 -34.12 7.53
N SER A 19 10.41 -33.54 7.09
CA SER A 19 10.34 -32.16 6.62
C SER A 19 10.62 -31.27 7.82
N TYR A 20 11.86 -30.85 7.96
CA TYR A 20 12.21 -29.70 8.79
C TYR A 20 11.56 -28.48 8.16
N ARG A 21 10.39 -28.10 8.67
CA ARG A 21 9.92 -26.73 8.52
C ARG A 21 10.90 -25.88 9.32
N LEU A 22 11.87 -25.27 8.64
CA LEU A 22 12.53 -24.08 9.14
C LEU A 22 11.44 -22.99 9.21
N ALA A 23 10.73 -22.94 10.34
CA ALA A 23 10.14 -21.70 10.77
C ALA A 23 11.34 -20.75 10.90
N ALA A 24 11.42 -19.76 10.02
CA ALA A 24 12.28 -18.62 10.26
C ALA A 24 11.79 -17.99 11.57
N GLN A 25 12.32 -18.47 12.66
CA GLN A 25 12.19 -17.87 13.95
C GLN A 25 12.90 -16.52 13.78
N GLN A 26 12.12 -15.44 13.61
CA GLN A 26 12.67 -14.10 13.79
C GLN A 26 13.39 -14.17 15.12
N ALA A 27 14.72 -14.10 15.07
CA ALA A 27 15.52 -14.02 16.27
C ALA A 27 14.96 -12.84 17.07
N ALA A 28 14.48 -13.12 18.26
CA ALA A 28 14.08 -12.04 19.16
C ALA A 28 15.25 -11.06 19.22
N PRO A 29 15.00 -9.76 19.11
CA PRO A 29 16.08 -8.78 19.23
C PRO A 29 16.86 -9.09 20.51
N PRO A 30 18.18 -8.94 20.49
CA PRO A 30 19.01 -9.26 21.66
C PRO A 30 18.44 -8.56 22.88
N ALA A 31 18.23 -9.31 23.95
CA ALA A 31 17.73 -8.76 25.21
C ALA A 31 18.62 -7.60 25.63
N VAL A 32 18.05 -6.41 25.73
CA VAL A 32 18.75 -5.21 26.20
C VAL A 32 19.20 -5.50 27.65
N PRO A 33 20.47 -5.32 27.98
CA PRO A 33 20.94 -5.53 29.36
C PRO A 33 20.10 -4.70 30.31
N SER A 34 19.57 -5.33 31.36
CA SER A 34 18.73 -4.71 32.41
C SER A 34 19.53 -3.82 33.38
N GLY A 35 20.44 -3.03 32.84
CA GLY A 35 21.30 -2.13 33.59
C GLY A 35 21.13 -0.68 33.18
N GLY A 36 20.22 0.07 33.84
CA GLY A 36 20.19 1.54 33.84
C GLY A 36 19.50 2.18 32.63
N SER A 37 18.31 2.52 32.78
CA SER A 37 17.34 3.51 32.26
C SER A 37 17.66 4.43 31.06
N ARG A 38 18.63 4.13 30.18
CA ARG A 38 18.93 4.99 29.01
C ARG A 38 18.47 4.41 27.65
N PHE A 39 18.06 3.16 27.61
CA PHE A 39 17.66 2.50 26.39
C PHE A 39 16.25 1.97 26.56
N ILE A 40 15.29 2.62 25.91
CA ILE A 40 13.91 2.14 25.84
C ILE A 40 13.77 1.46 24.49
N GLN A 41 13.43 0.16 24.49
CA GLN A 41 13.05 -0.52 23.27
C GLN A 41 11.68 0.04 22.85
N PRO A 42 11.55 0.63 21.63
CA PRO A 42 10.25 1.11 21.17
C PRO A 42 9.32 -0.07 20.89
N ASP A 43 8.07 0.07 21.31
CA ASP A 43 7.02 -0.87 20.95
C ASP A 43 6.65 -0.69 19.46
N PRO A 44 6.32 -1.79 18.75
CA PRO A 44 5.79 -1.67 17.41
C PRO A 44 4.46 -0.92 17.44
N ILE A 45 4.15 -0.19 16.35
CA ILE A 45 2.87 0.51 16.23
C ILE A 45 1.71 -0.48 16.36
N ASP A 46 0.81 -0.24 17.30
CA ASP A 46 -0.48 -0.94 17.34
C ASP A 46 -1.42 -0.30 16.30
N PHE A 47 -1.73 -1.05 15.25
CA PHE A 47 -2.62 -0.59 14.20
C PHE A 47 -4.06 -0.42 14.67
N ASN A 48 -4.44 -1.08 15.77
CA ASN A 48 -5.76 -0.99 16.39
C ASN A 48 -5.84 0.11 17.47
N ASP A 49 -4.72 0.70 17.89
CA ASP A 49 -4.76 1.89 18.73
C ASP A 49 -5.18 3.11 17.91
N HIS A 50 -6.35 3.63 18.23
CA HIS A 50 -6.94 4.80 17.58
C HIS A 50 -6.95 6.04 18.49
N SER A 51 -6.21 6.03 19.60
CA SER A 51 -6.10 7.16 20.52
C SER A 51 -5.53 8.39 19.84
N GLY A 52 -6.33 9.47 19.75
CA GLY A 52 -5.97 10.69 19.02
C GLY A 52 -6.12 10.62 17.50
N TRP A 53 -6.77 9.57 16.98
CA TRP A 53 -7.10 9.43 15.58
C TRP A 53 -8.57 9.77 15.32
N THR A 54 -8.88 10.27 14.14
CA THR A 54 -10.24 10.52 13.65
C THR A 54 -10.62 9.45 12.66
N SER A 55 -11.75 8.79 12.86
CA SER A 55 -12.30 7.84 11.88
C SER A 55 -12.70 8.58 10.61
N MET A 56 -12.26 8.10 9.46
CA MET A 56 -12.65 8.61 8.15
C MET A 56 -13.81 7.83 7.52
N PHE A 57 -14.18 6.68 8.09
CA PHE A 57 -15.21 5.79 7.57
C PHE A 57 -15.99 5.14 8.71
N ASP A 58 -17.32 5.12 8.60
CA ASP A 58 -18.22 4.61 9.61
C ASP A 58 -18.46 3.07 9.55
N GLY A 59 -17.83 2.41 8.57
CA GLY A 59 -17.97 0.97 8.35
C GLY A 59 -19.25 0.56 7.61
N SER A 60 -20.16 1.48 7.31
CA SER A 60 -21.50 1.13 6.81
C SER A 60 -22.01 1.99 5.66
N THR A 61 -21.54 3.24 5.54
CA THR A 61 -22.02 4.17 4.51
C THR A 61 -20.86 4.91 3.83
N LEU A 62 -21.10 5.46 2.63
CA LEU A 62 -20.16 6.38 1.99
C LEU A 62 -20.35 7.83 2.45
N LYS A 63 -20.97 8.07 3.60
CA LYS A 63 -21.10 9.42 4.17
C LYS A 63 -19.72 10.04 4.38
N GLY A 64 -19.50 11.24 3.84
CA GLY A 64 -18.21 11.91 3.90
C GLY A 64 -17.22 11.47 2.79
N TRP A 65 -17.69 10.71 1.80
CA TRP A 65 -16.93 10.31 0.63
C TRP A 65 -17.69 10.65 -0.65
N ASP A 66 -16.99 11.21 -1.65
CA ASP A 66 -17.54 11.59 -2.96
C ASP A 66 -16.91 10.74 -4.05
N GLY A 67 -17.70 9.84 -4.62
CA GLY A 67 -17.30 8.94 -5.71
C GLY A 67 -18.52 8.49 -6.49
N SER A 68 -18.31 7.90 -7.67
CA SER A 68 -19.41 7.37 -8.46
C SER A 68 -20.00 6.11 -7.82
N SER A 69 -21.32 6.09 -7.61
CA SER A 69 -22.05 4.89 -7.16
C SER A 69 -22.05 3.75 -8.18
N ASP A 70 -21.68 4.02 -9.43
CA ASP A 70 -21.50 2.98 -10.46
C ASP A 70 -20.25 2.12 -10.21
N VAL A 71 -19.30 2.65 -9.43
CA VAL A 71 -18.00 2.03 -9.14
C VAL A 71 -17.85 1.70 -7.66
N TRP A 72 -18.26 2.64 -6.77
CA TRP A 72 -17.99 2.60 -5.36
C TRP A 72 -19.23 2.29 -4.52
N ARG A 73 -19.08 1.40 -3.57
CA ARG A 73 -20.12 1.03 -2.59
C ARG A 73 -19.48 0.62 -1.27
N VAL A 74 -20.30 0.40 -0.26
CA VAL A 74 -19.86 -0.30 0.95
C VAL A 74 -20.22 -1.78 0.82
N GLU A 75 -19.25 -2.64 1.08
CA GLU A 75 -19.41 -4.08 1.05
C GLU A 75 -18.60 -4.71 2.17
N ASN A 76 -19.24 -5.54 3.01
CA ASN A 76 -18.59 -6.24 4.12
C ASN A 76 -17.76 -5.32 5.06
N GLY A 77 -18.29 -4.13 5.37
CA GLY A 77 -17.60 -3.17 6.23
C GLY A 77 -16.40 -2.46 5.59
N ALA A 78 -16.31 -2.45 4.27
CA ALA A 78 -15.24 -1.79 3.53
C ALA A 78 -15.80 -0.88 2.42
N ILE A 79 -15.11 0.21 2.13
CA ILE A 79 -15.30 0.99 0.89
C ILE A 79 -14.73 0.15 -0.24
N THR A 80 -15.57 -0.25 -1.17
CA THR A 80 -15.20 -1.18 -2.24
C THR A 80 -15.45 -0.55 -3.60
N GLY A 81 -14.42 -0.54 -4.43
CA GLY A 81 -14.49 -0.20 -5.86
C GLY A 81 -14.40 -1.47 -6.70
N GLU A 82 -15.18 -1.52 -7.78
CA GLU A 82 -15.20 -2.66 -8.69
C GLU A 82 -15.24 -2.22 -10.14
N SER A 83 -14.52 -2.95 -10.97
CA SER A 83 -14.50 -2.82 -12.42
C SER A 83 -14.65 -4.19 -13.06
N SER A 84 -15.38 -4.23 -14.19
CA SER A 84 -15.49 -5.43 -15.04
C SER A 84 -15.34 -5.03 -16.50
N PRO A 85 -15.17 -6.01 -17.43
CA PRO A 85 -15.17 -5.73 -18.87
C PRO A 85 -16.44 -5.03 -19.36
N GLU A 86 -17.60 -5.35 -18.75
CA GLU A 86 -18.91 -4.77 -19.10
C GLU A 86 -19.11 -3.38 -18.48
N LYS A 87 -18.45 -3.11 -17.35
CA LYS A 87 -18.51 -1.84 -16.63
C LYS A 87 -17.10 -1.38 -16.23
N PRO A 88 -16.27 -0.98 -17.20
CA PRO A 88 -14.90 -0.57 -16.91
C PRO A 88 -14.87 0.75 -16.14
N ALA A 89 -14.23 0.72 -14.97
CA ALA A 89 -14.01 1.92 -14.16
C ALA A 89 -12.93 2.82 -14.77
N GLY A 90 -11.91 2.23 -15.41
CA GLY A 90 -10.70 2.95 -15.79
C GLY A 90 -9.97 3.42 -14.55
N THR A 91 -9.49 4.65 -14.55
CA THR A 91 -8.91 5.30 -13.36
C THR A 91 -9.93 6.28 -12.76
N THR A 92 -10.35 6.03 -11.52
CA THR A 92 -11.25 6.92 -10.79
C THR A 92 -11.06 6.80 -9.28
N TYR A 93 -11.62 7.73 -8.54
CA TYR A 93 -11.41 7.85 -7.10
C TYR A 93 -12.73 7.97 -6.34
N VAL A 94 -12.73 7.53 -5.09
CA VAL A 94 -13.65 8.02 -4.06
C VAL A 94 -12.87 8.95 -3.14
N ILE A 95 -13.35 10.19 -2.98
CA ILE A 95 -12.61 11.31 -2.41
C ILE A 95 -13.21 11.68 -1.05
N TRP A 96 -12.38 11.67 -0.02
CA TRP A 96 -12.77 12.07 1.33
C TRP A 96 -13.12 13.55 1.39
N GLN A 97 -14.21 13.88 2.08
CA GLN A 97 -14.76 15.24 2.19
C GLN A 97 -14.45 15.92 3.55
N GLY A 98 -13.62 15.27 4.38
CA GLY A 98 -13.30 15.79 5.71
C GLY A 98 -12.21 16.87 5.75
N GLY A 99 -11.73 17.33 4.59
CA GLY A 99 -10.77 18.41 4.48
C GLY A 99 -9.52 18.09 3.67
N GLU A 100 -8.53 18.96 3.78
CA GLU A 100 -7.26 18.91 3.05
C GLU A 100 -6.08 18.89 4.05
N PRO A 101 -5.74 17.73 4.62
CA PRO A 101 -4.70 17.66 5.65
C PRO A 101 -3.32 18.02 5.08
N LYS A 102 -2.55 18.75 5.90
CA LYS A 102 -1.18 19.18 5.59
C LYS A 102 -0.14 18.20 6.15
N ASN A 103 -0.05 18.14 7.48
CA ASN A 103 0.79 17.19 8.19
C ASN A 103 -0.13 16.15 8.84
N PHE A 104 0.10 14.90 8.57
CA PHE A 104 -0.80 13.86 9.06
C PHE A 104 -0.15 12.48 9.06
N GLU A 105 -0.76 11.59 9.81
CA GLU A 105 -0.64 10.15 9.65
C GLU A 105 -1.98 9.58 9.19
N LEU A 106 -1.95 8.63 8.29
CA LEU A 106 -3.13 7.93 7.79
C LEU A 106 -2.90 6.42 7.90
N LYS A 107 -3.77 5.73 8.62
CA LYS A 107 -3.86 4.26 8.66
C LYS A 107 -5.00 3.80 7.77
N ALA A 108 -4.77 2.73 7.01
CA ALA A 108 -5.80 2.06 6.21
C ALA A 108 -5.47 0.58 6.07
N GLU A 109 -6.47 -0.27 6.01
CA GLU A 109 -6.30 -1.62 5.48
C GLU A 109 -6.80 -1.68 4.05
N VAL A 110 -6.02 -2.28 3.16
CA VAL A 110 -6.31 -2.40 1.72
C VAL A 110 -6.23 -3.86 1.28
N LYS A 111 -7.17 -4.27 0.41
CA LYS A 111 -7.17 -5.57 -0.25
C LYS A 111 -7.48 -5.39 -1.73
N LEU A 112 -6.69 -6.07 -2.59
CA LEU A 112 -6.88 -6.11 -4.03
C LEU A 112 -7.23 -7.52 -4.47
N GLU A 113 -8.19 -7.63 -5.39
CA GLU A 113 -8.65 -8.89 -5.98
C GLU A 113 -8.70 -8.75 -7.50
N GLY A 114 -8.22 -9.77 -8.21
CA GLY A 114 -8.09 -9.77 -9.67
C GLY A 114 -6.67 -9.42 -10.14
N ALA A 115 -6.14 -10.22 -11.06
CA ALA A 115 -4.73 -10.15 -11.48
C ALA A 115 -4.29 -8.79 -12.06
N GLY A 116 -5.23 -8.00 -12.59
CA GLY A 116 -4.98 -6.66 -13.13
C GLY A 116 -5.30 -5.53 -12.17
N ALA A 117 -5.65 -5.82 -10.90
CA ALA A 117 -6.01 -4.78 -9.95
C ALA A 117 -4.81 -3.88 -9.64
N ASN A 118 -5.03 -2.58 -9.82
CA ASN A 118 -4.12 -1.50 -9.47
C ASN A 118 -4.90 -0.45 -8.69
N SER A 119 -4.27 0.12 -7.67
CA SER A 119 -4.90 1.03 -6.73
C SER A 119 -3.86 1.86 -5.99
N GLY A 120 -4.33 2.78 -5.16
CA GLY A 120 -3.48 3.56 -4.28
C GLY A 120 -4.30 4.46 -3.36
N ILE A 121 -3.62 5.01 -2.39
CA ILE A 121 -4.15 6.10 -1.57
C ILE A 121 -3.51 7.38 -2.05
N GLN A 122 -4.30 8.23 -2.71
CA GLN A 122 -3.90 9.59 -3.06
C GLN A 122 -3.98 10.48 -1.83
N TYR A 123 -2.99 11.36 -1.67
CA TYR A 123 -2.96 12.34 -0.59
C TYR A 123 -2.26 13.62 -1.03
N ARG A 124 -2.50 14.72 -0.33
CA ARG A 124 -2.06 16.05 -0.75
C ARG A 124 -2.33 16.28 -2.24
N SER A 125 -3.50 15.84 -2.68
CA SER A 125 -3.87 15.82 -4.09
C SER A 125 -4.89 16.90 -4.42
N ALA A 126 -4.95 17.28 -5.69
CA ALA A 126 -5.94 18.20 -6.21
C ALA A 126 -6.85 17.50 -7.22
N ARG A 127 -8.12 17.91 -7.28
CA ARG A 127 -9.03 17.48 -8.35
C ARG A 127 -8.50 18.01 -9.70
N THR A 128 -8.59 17.19 -10.73
CA THR A 128 -8.17 17.55 -12.08
C THR A 128 -9.09 16.93 -13.13
N THR A 129 -9.35 17.68 -14.19
CA THR A 129 -10.01 17.16 -15.40
C THR A 129 -9.01 16.85 -16.52
N GLN A 130 -7.72 17.11 -16.27
CA GLN A 130 -6.64 16.89 -17.23
C GLN A 130 -5.82 15.67 -16.83
N THR A 131 -5.42 14.90 -17.83
CA THR A 131 -4.43 13.85 -17.71
C THR A 131 -3.17 14.25 -18.42
N GLN A 132 -2.04 14.11 -17.77
CA GLN A 132 -0.76 14.21 -18.45
C GLN A 132 -0.20 12.80 -18.66
N GLY A 133 -0.18 12.35 -19.93
CA GLY A 133 0.64 11.23 -20.34
C GLY A 133 0.22 9.82 -19.90
N GLY A 134 -0.95 9.67 -19.29
CA GLY A 134 -1.51 8.37 -18.93
C GLY A 134 -2.71 7.98 -19.79
N PRO A 135 -3.27 6.77 -19.64
CA PRO A 135 -4.54 6.43 -20.26
C PRO A 135 -5.58 7.49 -19.88
N VAL A 136 -6.29 7.99 -20.89
CA VAL A 136 -7.34 9.00 -20.71
C VAL A 136 -8.32 8.47 -19.66
N PRO A 137 -8.54 9.19 -18.52
CA PRO A 137 -9.56 8.77 -17.58
C PRO A 137 -10.86 8.61 -18.34
N ASN A 138 -11.66 7.63 -17.94
CA ASN A 138 -12.99 7.50 -18.49
C ASN A 138 -13.74 8.84 -18.29
N PRO A 139 -14.15 9.56 -19.35
CA PRO A 139 -14.77 10.88 -19.24
C PRO A 139 -15.99 10.89 -18.31
N ARG A 140 -16.65 9.74 -18.16
CA ARG A 140 -17.76 9.51 -17.24
C ARG A 140 -17.40 9.80 -15.79
N PHE A 141 -16.13 9.59 -15.42
CA PHE A 141 -15.66 9.74 -14.05
C PHE A 141 -14.65 10.89 -13.88
N ALA A 142 -14.50 11.75 -14.90
CA ALA A 142 -13.50 12.82 -14.90
C ALA A 142 -13.57 13.75 -13.69
N LYS A 143 -14.77 14.01 -13.13
CA LYS A 143 -14.94 14.86 -11.96
C LYS A 143 -14.33 14.27 -10.67
N TRP A 144 -14.06 12.97 -10.65
CA TRP A 144 -13.42 12.27 -9.53
C TRP A 144 -11.97 11.89 -9.83
N ASN A 145 -11.34 12.60 -10.75
CA ASN A 145 -9.93 12.40 -11.03
C ASN A 145 -9.05 13.28 -10.15
N LEU A 146 -7.89 12.73 -9.74
CA LEU A 146 -6.94 13.40 -8.85
C LEU A 146 -5.55 13.45 -9.49
N LYS A 147 -4.78 14.46 -9.10
CA LYS A 147 -3.34 14.55 -9.33
C LYS A 147 -2.64 14.84 -8.00
N GLY A 148 -1.48 14.22 -7.76
CA GLY A 148 -0.69 14.39 -6.55
C GLY A 148 -0.02 13.10 -6.11
N TYR A 149 0.46 13.05 -4.87
CA TYR A 149 1.18 11.89 -4.33
C TYR A 149 0.28 10.70 -4.08
N GLN A 150 0.81 9.52 -4.34
CA GLN A 150 0.10 8.25 -4.17
C GLN A 150 0.97 7.22 -3.45
N ALA A 151 0.42 6.63 -2.41
CA ALA A 151 0.90 5.38 -1.86
C ALA A 151 0.31 4.25 -2.71
N ASP A 152 1.15 3.61 -3.51
CA ASP A 152 0.75 2.78 -4.62
C ASP A 152 0.65 1.30 -4.25
N PHE A 153 -0.31 0.60 -4.87
CA PHE A 153 -0.53 -0.84 -4.71
C PHE A 153 -0.93 -1.47 -6.04
N ASP A 154 -0.41 -2.66 -6.30
CA ASP A 154 -0.90 -3.51 -7.38
C ASP A 154 -0.92 -4.98 -6.95
N TYR A 155 -1.82 -5.75 -7.56
CA TYR A 155 -1.99 -7.17 -7.23
C TYR A 155 -0.73 -8.00 -7.49
N ALA A 156 0.03 -7.67 -8.53
CA ALA A 156 1.28 -8.33 -8.86
C ALA A 156 2.46 -7.92 -7.96
N ASN A 157 2.24 -6.95 -7.05
CA ASN A 157 3.25 -6.37 -6.18
C ASN A 157 4.49 -5.84 -6.94
N ARG A 158 4.29 -5.33 -8.15
CA ARG A 158 5.33 -4.62 -8.89
C ARG A 158 5.56 -3.24 -8.29
N TYR A 159 4.45 -2.55 -8.01
CA TYR A 159 4.40 -1.14 -7.60
C TYR A 159 4.09 -0.94 -6.12
N SER A 160 3.56 -1.96 -5.44
CA SER A 160 3.13 -1.86 -4.04
C SER A 160 4.23 -1.34 -3.12
N GLY A 161 3.92 -0.26 -2.37
CA GLY A 161 4.82 0.39 -1.43
C GLY A 161 5.69 1.50 -2.02
N GLN A 162 5.65 1.75 -3.34
CA GLN A 162 6.34 2.89 -3.95
C GLN A 162 5.60 4.21 -3.70
N LEU A 163 6.28 5.33 -3.97
CA LEU A 163 5.67 6.64 -4.10
C LEU A 163 5.57 7.01 -5.58
N TYR A 164 4.33 7.17 -6.02
CA TYR A 164 3.99 7.63 -7.36
C TYR A 164 3.37 9.03 -7.29
N GLU A 165 3.56 9.85 -8.30
CA GLU A 165 2.86 11.12 -8.42
C GLU A 165 1.94 11.10 -9.62
N GLN A 166 0.66 10.89 -9.34
CA GLN A 166 -0.38 10.78 -10.35
C GLN A 166 -0.60 12.09 -11.09
N GLY A 167 -0.72 12.03 -12.41
CA GLY A 167 -1.07 13.16 -13.24
C GLY A 167 0.00 14.23 -13.38
N THR A 168 1.24 13.91 -13.04
CA THR A 168 2.40 14.80 -13.17
C THR A 168 3.51 14.16 -14.02
N PRO A 169 4.45 14.94 -14.55
CA PRO A 169 5.58 14.36 -15.32
C PRO A 169 6.54 13.52 -14.49
N ARG A 170 6.49 13.60 -13.14
CA ARG A 170 7.45 12.91 -12.28
C ARG A 170 7.18 11.39 -12.17
N GLY A 171 5.90 10.96 -12.19
CA GLY A 171 5.53 9.56 -12.16
C GLY A 171 6.04 8.84 -10.91
N ILE A 172 6.75 7.72 -11.06
CA ILE A 172 7.36 7.00 -9.92
C ILE A 172 8.59 7.76 -9.46
N ILE A 173 8.54 8.28 -8.23
CA ILE A 173 9.62 9.10 -7.67
C ILE A 173 10.52 8.26 -6.76
N ALA A 174 9.93 7.45 -5.88
CA ALA A 174 10.66 6.56 -4.99
C ALA A 174 10.10 5.14 -5.12
N TRP A 175 10.92 4.22 -5.59
CA TRP A 175 10.58 2.81 -5.65
C TRP A 175 10.59 2.18 -4.26
N ARG A 176 9.91 1.05 -4.11
CA ARG A 176 10.02 0.24 -2.89
C ARG A 176 11.49 -0.01 -2.54
N GLY A 177 11.85 0.21 -1.29
CA GLY A 177 13.21 0.08 -0.78
C GLY A 177 14.07 1.34 -0.92
N GLN A 178 13.52 2.46 -1.39
CA GLN A 178 14.30 3.66 -1.64
C GLN A 178 13.94 4.83 -0.71
N MET A 179 14.97 5.59 -0.33
CA MET A 179 14.87 6.93 0.23
C MET A 179 15.38 7.94 -0.82
N VAL A 180 14.50 8.82 -1.30
CA VAL A 180 14.77 9.71 -2.44
C VAL A 180 14.52 11.17 -2.07
N ARG A 181 15.31 12.08 -2.65
CA ARG A 181 15.10 13.53 -2.59
C ARG A 181 14.95 14.10 -4.00
N THR A 182 14.03 15.03 -4.16
CA THR A 182 13.93 15.88 -5.35
C THR A 182 14.28 17.32 -5.01
N GLU A 183 14.86 18.01 -5.98
CA GLU A 183 15.20 19.44 -5.92
C GLU A 183 14.90 20.06 -7.30
N GLN A 184 14.54 21.33 -7.33
CA GLN A 184 14.18 22.02 -8.56
C GLN A 184 15.28 21.87 -9.65
N GLY A 185 14.85 21.48 -10.84
CA GLY A 185 15.74 21.37 -12.01
C GLY A 185 16.78 20.23 -11.93
N LYS A 186 16.70 19.37 -10.91
CA LYS A 186 17.61 18.23 -10.75
C LYS A 186 16.88 16.91 -10.92
N LYS A 187 17.62 15.88 -11.33
CA LYS A 187 17.14 14.50 -11.28
C LYS A 187 16.93 14.06 -9.83
N PRO A 188 15.93 13.22 -9.55
CA PRO A 188 15.77 12.62 -8.24
C PRO A 188 17.07 11.95 -7.77
N ARG A 189 17.42 12.16 -6.50
CA ARG A 189 18.65 11.62 -5.90
C ARG A 189 18.30 10.53 -4.91
N LEU A 190 18.84 9.33 -5.11
CA LEU A 190 18.80 8.26 -4.12
C LEU A 190 19.71 8.64 -2.94
N LEU A 191 19.13 8.77 -1.74
CA LEU A 191 19.85 9.08 -0.52
C LEU A 191 20.28 7.81 0.24
N GLY A 192 19.51 6.74 0.10
CA GLY A 192 19.78 5.48 0.76
C GLY A 192 18.76 4.41 0.41
N THR A 193 18.99 3.19 0.88
CA THR A 193 18.09 2.05 0.75
C THR A 193 17.47 1.70 2.09
N LEU A 194 16.20 1.28 2.07
CA LEU A 194 15.44 0.83 3.26
C LEU A 194 15.46 -0.70 3.39
N GLY A 195 15.97 -1.38 2.37
CA GLY A 195 16.05 -2.83 2.29
C GLY A 195 16.05 -3.29 0.84
N ASP A 196 16.27 -4.57 0.64
CA ASP A 196 16.14 -5.20 -0.68
C ASP A 196 14.67 -5.17 -1.14
N PRO A 197 14.36 -4.73 -2.36
CA PRO A 197 12.98 -4.61 -2.84
C PRO A 197 12.21 -5.93 -2.86
N ASP A 198 12.87 -7.06 -3.15
CA ASP A 198 12.22 -8.37 -3.17
C ASP A 198 11.99 -8.91 -1.76
N ALA A 199 12.93 -8.67 -0.84
CA ALA A 199 12.73 -8.97 0.57
C ALA A 199 11.54 -8.16 1.14
N LEU A 200 11.45 -6.86 0.85
CA LEU A 200 10.32 -6.00 1.24
C LEU A 200 9.01 -6.46 0.60
N LYS A 201 9.04 -6.93 -0.65
CA LYS A 201 7.88 -7.50 -1.34
C LYS A 201 7.29 -8.70 -0.60
N SER A 202 8.13 -9.52 0.05
CA SER A 202 7.69 -10.73 0.77
C SER A 202 6.74 -10.45 1.95
N PHE A 203 6.72 -9.22 2.47
CA PHE A 203 5.80 -8.81 3.53
C PHE A 203 4.40 -8.45 3.02
N ILE A 204 4.18 -8.36 1.70
CA ILE A 204 2.91 -7.98 1.09
C ILE A 204 2.05 -9.21 0.87
N LYS A 205 0.83 -9.19 1.39
CA LYS A 205 -0.13 -10.29 1.32
C LYS A 205 -0.98 -10.14 0.05
N VAL A 206 -0.73 -10.99 -0.95
CA VAL A 206 -1.49 -10.99 -2.21
C VAL A 206 -2.92 -11.46 -1.96
N GLY A 207 -3.91 -10.69 -2.43
CA GLY A 207 -5.34 -11.04 -2.30
C GLY A 207 -5.88 -11.00 -0.87
N ASP A 208 -5.13 -10.45 0.07
CA ASP A 208 -5.52 -10.34 1.48
C ASP A 208 -5.33 -8.91 2.00
N TRP A 209 -5.77 -8.65 3.22
CA TRP A 209 -5.68 -7.35 3.85
C TRP A 209 -4.24 -6.98 4.22
N ASN A 210 -3.83 -5.82 3.76
CA ASN A 210 -2.54 -5.20 4.05
C ASN A 210 -2.74 -3.90 4.82
N GLN A 211 -1.92 -3.67 5.83
CA GLN A 211 -1.93 -2.47 6.65
C GLN A 211 -1.03 -1.41 6.02
N MET A 212 -1.62 -0.32 5.54
CA MET A 212 -0.88 0.84 5.04
C MET A 212 -0.89 1.95 6.07
N HIS A 213 0.30 2.50 6.33
CA HIS A 213 0.48 3.69 7.14
C HIS A 213 1.25 4.73 6.30
N VAL A 214 0.60 5.84 5.99
CA VAL A 214 1.19 6.99 5.31
C VAL A 214 1.49 8.05 6.35
N ILE A 215 2.73 8.53 6.36
CA ILE A 215 3.17 9.65 7.22
C ILE A 215 3.60 10.78 6.30
N ALA A 216 2.92 11.94 6.38
CA ALA A 216 3.25 13.13 5.62
C ALA A 216 3.52 14.28 6.59
N ARG A 217 4.78 14.70 6.70
CA ARG A 217 5.19 15.79 7.60
C ARG A 217 6.19 16.72 6.91
N GLY A 218 5.84 18.01 6.85
CA GLY A 218 6.62 18.97 6.10
C GLY A 218 6.74 18.54 4.64
N ASN A 219 7.96 18.44 4.14
CA ASN A 219 8.29 17.99 2.79
C ASN A 219 8.60 16.49 2.71
N THR A 220 8.41 15.74 3.78
CA THR A 220 8.78 14.32 3.86
C THR A 220 7.54 13.44 3.90
N MET A 221 7.48 12.45 3.03
CA MET A 221 6.47 11.40 2.96
C MET A 221 7.10 10.05 3.20
N THR A 222 6.47 9.23 4.05
CA THR A 222 6.90 7.86 4.34
C THR A 222 5.73 6.91 4.13
N HIS A 223 5.97 5.84 3.39
CA HIS A 223 5.02 4.74 3.23
C HIS A 223 5.51 3.52 4.01
N VAL A 224 4.64 3.03 4.89
CA VAL A 224 4.88 1.82 5.68
C VAL A 224 3.80 0.81 5.33
N LEU A 225 4.18 -0.41 4.98
CA LEU A 225 3.25 -1.49 4.65
C LEU A 225 3.54 -2.69 5.54
N ASN A 226 2.51 -3.16 6.26
CA ASN A 226 2.62 -4.26 7.21
C ASN A 226 3.80 -4.11 8.21
N GLY A 227 4.02 -2.88 8.70
CA GLY A 227 5.07 -2.55 9.66
C GLY A 227 6.47 -2.34 9.05
N HIS A 228 6.63 -2.41 7.72
CA HIS A 228 7.90 -2.22 7.03
C HIS A 228 7.92 -0.92 6.24
N ALA A 229 8.94 -0.09 6.43
CA ALA A 229 9.15 1.11 5.63
C ALA A 229 9.43 0.69 4.18
N MET A 230 8.59 1.14 3.25
CA MET A 230 8.66 0.79 1.84
C MET A 230 9.30 1.87 0.99
N SER A 231 8.97 3.13 1.23
CA SER A 231 9.57 4.28 0.55
C SER A 231 9.58 5.51 1.44
N ILE A 232 10.61 6.34 1.28
CA ILE A 232 10.71 7.66 1.90
C ILE A 232 11.02 8.65 0.79
N PHE A 233 10.26 9.73 0.75
CA PHE A 233 10.43 10.78 -0.23
C PHE A 233 10.54 12.14 0.44
N ILE A 234 11.56 12.91 0.09
CA ILE A 234 11.79 14.30 0.53
C ILE A 234 11.66 15.19 -0.70
N ASP A 235 10.61 16.03 -0.71
CA ASP A 235 10.32 16.92 -1.84
C ASP A 235 10.80 18.34 -1.53
N ASP A 236 12.04 18.65 -1.91
CA ASP A 236 12.63 19.97 -1.81
C ASP A 236 12.49 20.78 -3.11
N ASP A 237 11.62 20.34 -4.05
CA ASP A 237 11.32 21.10 -5.25
C ASP A 237 10.17 22.09 -4.97
N PRO A 238 10.44 23.40 -4.79
CA PRO A 238 9.42 24.38 -4.44
C PRO A 238 8.39 24.62 -5.54
N THR A 239 8.65 24.15 -6.77
CA THR A 239 7.74 24.32 -7.91
C THR A 239 6.77 23.12 -8.08
N MET A 240 7.12 21.98 -7.50
CA MET A 240 6.36 20.72 -7.65
C MET A 240 5.80 20.21 -6.32
N ALA A 241 6.45 20.55 -5.20
CA ALA A 241 6.05 20.05 -3.89
C ALA A 241 4.65 20.53 -3.50
N VAL A 242 3.82 19.59 -3.01
CA VAL A 242 2.46 19.87 -2.56
C VAL A 242 2.39 19.67 -1.05
N ALA A 243 2.03 20.76 -0.33
CA ALA A 243 2.02 20.75 1.13
C ALA A 243 0.71 20.21 1.74
N GLN A 244 -0.42 20.32 1.03
CA GLN A 244 -1.75 19.93 1.50
C GLN A 244 -2.66 19.58 0.33
N GLY A 245 -3.76 18.91 0.57
CA GLY A 245 -4.75 18.56 -0.45
C GLY A 245 -5.64 17.42 0.00
N VAL A 246 -6.56 17.03 -0.88
CA VAL A 246 -7.53 15.98 -0.60
C VAL A 246 -6.89 14.60 -0.48
N ILE A 247 -7.62 13.69 0.16
CA ILE A 247 -7.33 12.25 0.20
C ILE A 247 -8.35 11.53 -0.67
N GLY A 248 -7.89 10.56 -1.47
CA GLY A 248 -8.74 9.73 -2.31
C GLY A 248 -8.25 8.30 -2.40
N LEU A 249 -9.19 7.37 -2.52
CA LEU A 249 -8.91 5.96 -2.75
C LEU A 249 -9.12 5.66 -4.22
N GLN A 250 -8.14 5.02 -4.86
CA GLN A 250 -8.15 4.75 -6.30
C GLN A 250 -8.71 3.37 -6.60
N ILE A 251 -9.38 3.26 -7.74
CA ILE A 251 -9.43 2.03 -8.53
C ILE A 251 -8.87 2.32 -9.92
N GLU A 252 -8.03 1.42 -10.41
CA GLU A 252 -7.54 1.44 -11.76
C GLU A 252 -7.61 0.04 -12.36
N GLY A 253 -8.23 -0.05 -13.53
CA GLY A 253 -8.36 -1.30 -14.27
C GLY A 253 -9.54 -1.33 -15.22
N GLY A 254 -9.42 -2.15 -16.27
CA GLY A 254 -10.44 -2.38 -17.26
C GLY A 254 -11.03 -3.79 -17.26
N GLY A 255 -10.52 -4.69 -16.41
CA GLY A 255 -10.95 -6.07 -16.29
C GLY A 255 -11.72 -6.34 -15.00
N ASN A 256 -11.81 -7.61 -14.62
CA ASN A 256 -12.40 -8.02 -13.35
C ASN A 256 -11.43 -7.73 -12.20
N VAL A 257 -11.56 -6.54 -11.62
CA VAL A 257 -10.75 -6.06 -10.51
C VAL A 257 -11.62 -5.49 -9.41
N LYS A 258 -11.20 -5.72 -8.18
CA LYS A 258 -11.86 -5.22 -6.99
C LYS A 258 -10.83 -4.71 -6.01
N VAL A 259 -11.09 -3.55 -5.43
CA VAL A 259 -10.26 -2.94 -4.40
C VAL A 259 -11.13 -2.63 -3.20
N SER A 260 -10.64 -2.92 -2.01
CA SER A 260 -11.41 -2.71 -0.78
C SER A 260 -10.54 -2.02 0.27
N PHE A 261 -11.13 -1.06 0.97
CA PHE A 261 -10.48 -0.27 2.02
C PHE A 261 -11.34 -0.27 3.27
N ARG A 262 -10.71 -0.48 4.42
CA ARG A 262 -11.36 -0.40 5.74
C ARG A 262 -10.39 0.14 6.78
N ASN A 263 -10.84 0.33 8.01
CA ASN A 263 -10.00 0.83 9.11
C ASN A 263 -9.23 2.10 8.72
N LEU A 264 -9.99 3.06 8.15
CA LEU A 264 -9.46 4.33 7.66
C LEU A 264 -9.43 5.35 8.80
N TRP A 265 -8.24 5.74 9.22
CA TRP A 265 -8.03 6.64 10.36
C TRP A 265 -7.02 7.72 10.01
N LEU A 266 -7.30 8.95 10.41
CA LEU A 266 -6.46 10.11 10.19
C LEU A 266 -6.06 10.74 11.53
N LYS A 267 -4.79 11.10 11.66
CA LYS A 267 -4.27 11.89 12.77
C LYS A 267 -3.57 13.11 12.21
N ASN A 268 -4.11 14.30 12.47
CA ASN A 268 -3.42 15.54 12.13
C ASN A 268 -2.20 15.73 13.03
N LEU A 269 -1.10 16.12 12.43
CA LEU A 269 0.15 16.42 13.12
C LEU A 269 0.37 17.94 13.18
N PRO A 270 1.08 18.45 14.20
CA PRO A 270 1.43 19.85 14.30
C PRO A 270 2.37 20.31 13.20
#